data_4129b4dce25de09dba23a8fe8dffdb8b
#
_entry.id   4129b4dce25de09dba23a8fe8dffdb8b
#
_cell.length_a   1.000
_cell.length_b   1.000
_cell.length_c   1.000
_cell.angle_alpha   90.00
_cell.angle_beta   90.00
_cell.angle_gamma   90.00
#
_symmetry.space_group_name_H-M   'P 1'
#
loop_
_entity.id
_entity.type
_entity.pdbx_description
1 polymer ?
#
loop_
_entity_poly.entity_id
_entity_poly.type
_entity_poly.pdbx_seq_one_letter_code
_entity_poly.pdbx_strand_id
1 'polypeptide(L)'
;YDFDVTYEFNGETVTEVVAGPLEGNSSIEYTFNQTVDISAFGSYTIIVYTSLDGDSGTSNDSISADITNINCAPVSDCAGFDDGFQLFQLGDIDNPSGCEGGYSNFTDLSTDVELGETYGVTVTTGYGDQHVRIWIDFNDDFIFSTDEIVVSDYEIANGSAQGSYTETFQMTIPQDAAIGSHLMRVKSNWQGAVPDDACADTQ
;
A
#
# COMPACT_ATOMS: atom_id res chain seq x y z
N TYR A 1 -24.03 19.58 -25.95
CA TYR A 1 -24.86 18.40 -25.64
C TYR A 1 -24.55 17.95 -24.24
N ASP A 2 -25.53 17.36 -23.55
CA ASP A 2 -25.34 16.63 -22.32
C ASP A 2 -24.58 15.34 -22.63
N PHE A 3 -23.87 14.80 -21.64
CA PHE A 3 -23.14 13.54 -21.77
C PHE A 3 -23.26 12.71 -20.50
N ASP A 4 -23.09 11.42 -20.63
CA ASP A 4 -23.17 10.50 -19.51
C ASP A 4 -21.79 10.33 -18.85
N VAL A 5 -21.79 10.27 -17.52
CA VAL A 5 -20.69 9.77 -16.71
C VAL A 5 -21.13 8.53 -15.99
N THR A 6 -20.31 7.50 -16.02
CA THR A 6 -20.63 6.22 -15.41
C THR A 6 -19.48 5.76 -14.55
N TYR A 7 -19.77 5.20 -13.37
CA TYR A 7 -18.81 4.36 -12.69
C TYR A 7 -19.27 2.90 -12.64
N GLU A 8 -18.31 2.00 -12.65
CA GLU A 8 -18.49 0.57 -12.39
C GLU A 8 -17.74 0.21 -11.11
N PHE A 9 -18.45 -0.50 -10.22
CA PHE A 9 -17.93 -0.97 -8.93
C PHE A 9 -18.56 -2.31 -8.60
N ASN A 10 -17.75 -3.36 -8.38
CA ASN A 10 -18.20 -4.73 -8.07
C ASN A 10 -19.21 -5.28 -9.09
N GLY A 11 -19.10 -4.91 -10.37
CA GLY A 11 -20.00 -5.36 -11.43
C GLY A 11 -21.34 -4.63 -11.50
N GLU A 12 -21.56 -3.65 -10.63
CA GLU A 12 -22.69 -2.72 -10.71
C GLU A 12 -22.26 -1.41 -11.37
N THR A 13 -23.15 -0.85 -12.18
CA THR A 13 -22.91 0.42 -12.88
C THR A 13 -23.89 1.49 -12.42
N VAL A 14 -23.40 2.70 -12.22
CA VAL A 14 -24.21 3.88 -11.94
C VAL A 14 -23.89 4.94 -13.00
N THR A 15 -24.93 5.36 -13.73
CA THR A 15 -24.83 6.37 -14.77
C THR A 15 -25.61 7.62 -14.39
N GLU A 16 -24.97 8.76 -14.49
CA GLU A 16 -25.59 10.08 -14.26
C GLU A 16 -25.31 11.00 -15.46
N VAL A 17 -26.21 11.92 -15.70
CA VAL A 17 -26.10 12.85 -16.83
C VAL A 17 -25.45 14.14 -16.37
N VAL A 18 -24.40 14.57 -17.06
CA VAL A 18 -23.79 15.86 -16.89
C VAL A 18 -24.36 16.84 -17.91
N ALA A 19 -24.91 17.94 -17.43
CA ALA A 19 -25.49 18.97 -18.30
C ALA A 19 -24.38 19.69 -19.06
N GLY A 20 -24.49 19.67 -20.38
CA GLY A 20 -23.59 20.38 -21.30
C GLY A 20 -24.16 21.70 -21.80
N PRO A 21 -23.49 22.34 -22.78
CA PRO A 21 -22.21 21.90 -23.37
C PRO A 21 -21.00 22.27 -22.49
N LEU A 22 -19.99 21.40 -22.50
CA LEU A 22 -18.67 21.75 -22.00
C LEU A 22 -17.90 22.47 -23.09
N GLU A 23 -17.35 23.63 -22.78
CA GLU A 23 -16.58 24.43 -23.74
C GLU A 23 -15.26 23.72 -24.10
N GLY A 24 -14.81 23.88 -25.33
CA GLY A 24 -13.56 23.28 -25.79
C GLY A 24 -12.36 23.69 -24.92
N ASN A 25 -11.53 22.73 -24.52
CA ASN A 25 -10.39 22.87 -23.61
C ASN A 25 -10.77 23.30 -22.16
N SER A 26 -12.01 23.09 -21.75
CA SER A 26 -12.43 23.24 -20.36
C SER A 26 -12.57 21.87 -19.67
N SER A 27 -12.61 21.89 -18.34
CA SER A 27 -12.85 20.72 -17.50
C SER A 27 -13.92 21.03 -16.46
N ILE A 28 -14.61 20.01 -16.01
CA ILE A 28 -15.57 20.08 -14.92
C ILE A 28 -15.25 18.98 -13.90
N GLU A 29 -15.34 19.32 -12.63
CA GLU A 29 -15.32 18.35 -11.55
C GLU A 29 -16.75 17.84 -11.32
N TYR A 30 -16.94 16.53 -11.29
CA TYR A 30 -18.24 15.91 -11.09
C TYR A 30 -18.22 14.97 -9.90
N THR A 31 -19.21 15.09 -9.02
CA THR A 31 -19.40 14.21 -7.88
C THR A 31 -20.68 13.42 -8.07
N PHE A 32 -20.57 12.09 -8.08
CA PHE A 32 -21.73 11.20 -8.17
C PHE A 32 -22.63 11.35 -6.93
N ASN A 33 -23.93 11.28 -7.15
CA ASN A 33 -24.93 11.33 -6.07
C ASN A 33 -25.00 10.01 -5.30
N GLN A 34 -24.71 8.88 -5.96
CA GLN A 34 -24.66 7.57 -5.33
C GLN A 34 -23.24 7.25 -4.88
N THR A 35 -23.10 6.85 -3.62
CA THR A 35 -21.84 6.40 -3.02
C THR A 35 -21.70 4.89 -3.09
N VAL A 36 -20.46 4.41 -3.05
CA VAL A 36 -20.12 2.99 -2.90
C VAL A 36 -19.72 2.68 -1.46
N ASP A 37 -20.03 1.47 -1.00
CA ASP A 37 -19.60 0.99 0.32
C ASP A 37 -18.30 0.19 0.16
N ILE A 38 -17.22 0.72 0.72
CA ILE A 38 -15.90 0.09 0.80
C ILE A 38 -15.50 -0.18 2.26
N SER A 39 -16.47 -0.32 3.17
CA SER A 39 -16.20 -0.53 4.61
C SER A 39 -15.68 -1.92 4.94
N ALA A 40 -15.93 -2.92 4.11
CA ALA A 40 -15.32 -4.24 4.29
C ALA A 40 -13.82 -4.19 3.91
N PHE A 41 -13.01 -5.03 4.57
CA PHE A 41 -11.60 -5.17 4.17
C PHE A 41 -11.54 -5.82 2.79
N GLY A 42 -10.64 -5.35 1.94
CA GLY A 42 -10.54 -5.86 0.59
C GLY A 42 -9.91 -4.87 -0.39
N SER A 43 -9.62 -5.36 -1.59
CA SER A 43 -9.24 -4.54 -2.72
C SER A 43 -10.45 -4.33 -3.63
N TYR A 44 -10.63 -3.10 -4.08
CA TYR A 44 -11.74 -2.66 -4.90
C TYR A 44 -11.21 -1.95 -6.13
N THR A 45 -11.73 -2.28 -7.31
CA THR A 45 -11.45 -1.54 -8.54
C THR A 45 -12.65 -0.67 -8.88
N ILE A 46 -12.44 0.63 -9.06
CA ILE A 46 -13.44 1.55 -9.59
C ILE A 46 -13.01 1.94 -11.00
N ILE A 47 -13.91 1.76 -11.97
CA ILE A 47 -13.73 2.22 -13.34
C ILE A 47 -14.71 3.37 -13.56
N VAL A 48 -14.22 4.50 -14.05
CA VAL A 48 -15.04 5.66 -14.39
C VAL A 48 -14.88 5.95 -15.86
N TYR A 49 -15.99 6.19 -16.56
CA TYR A 49 -15.96 6.53 -17.97
C TYR A 49 -17.05 7.53 -18.36
N THR A 50 -16.79 8.24 -19.45
CA THR A 50 -17.74 9.14 -20.09
C THR A 50 -18.30 8.52 -21.36
N SER A 51 -19.52 8.90 -21.73
CA SER A 51 -20.12 8.52 -23.02
C SER A 51 -20.79 9.72 -23.65
N LEU A 52 -20.32 10.07 -24.85
CA LEU A 52 -20.91 11.13 -25.67
C LEU A 52 -21.23 10.59 -27.05
N ASP A 53 -22.49 10.74 -27.48
CA ASP A 53 -22.91 10.30 -28.83
C ASP A 53 -22.14 11.03 -29.94
N GLY A 54 -21.52 10.24 -30.81
CA GLY A 54 -20.70 10.76 -31.92
C GLY A 54 -19.24 11.05 -31.58
N ASP A 55 -18.78 10.73 -30.38
CA ASP A 55 -17.35 10.75 -30.07
C ASP A 55 -16.62 9.61 -30.78
N SER A 56 -15.53 9.96 -31.45
CA SER A 56 -14.65 9.00 -32.14
C SER A 56 -13.34 8.72 -31.40
N GLY A 57 -13.09 9.42 -30.30
CA GLY A 57 -11.84 9.39 -29.55
C GLY A 57 -11.92 8.60 -28.25
N THR A 58 -12.45 7.37 -28.25
CA THR A 58 -12.81 6.59 -27.06
C THR A 58 -11.63 6.11 -26.19
N SER A 59 -10.40 6.36 -26.59
CA SER A 59 -9.21 5.90 -25.83
C SER A 59 -8.92 6.68 -24.54
N ASN A 60 -9.54 7.83 -24.37
CA ASN A 60 -9.41 8.72 -23.20
C ASN A 60 -10.69 8.81 -22.36
N ASP A 61 -11.70 8.00 -22.67
CA ASP A 61 -13.02 8.08 -22.04
C ASP A 61 -13.05 7.42 -20.67
N SER A 62 -12.11 6.55 -20.36
CA SER A 62 -12.12 5.78 -19.11
C SER A 62 -10.83 5.91 -18.30
N ILE A 63 -10.99 5.82 -16.99
CA ILE A 63 -9.91 5.71 -16.01
C ILE A 63 -10.31 4.67 -14.97
N SER A 64 -9.33 3.93 -14.45
CA SER A 64 -9.53 3.01 -13.33
C SER A 64 -8.66 3.40 -12.14
N ALA A 65 -9.12 3.08 -10.95
CA ALA A 65 -8.38 3.21 -9.72
C ALA A 65 -8.63 1.99 -8.82
N ASP A 66 -7.57 1.48 -8.23
CA ASP A 66 -7.65 0.44 -7.21
C ASP A 66 -7.59 1.08 -5.82
N ILE A 67 -8.47 0.64 -4.94
CA ILE A 67 -8.59 1.09 -3.55
C ILE A 67 -8.50 -0.14 -2.67
N THR A 68 -7.54 -0.16 -1.74
CA THR A 68 -7.42 -1.23 -0.76
C THR A 68 -7.87 -0.73 0.61
N ASN A 69 -8.86 -1.40 1.20
CA ASN A 69 -9.25 -1.19 2.59
C ASN A 69 -8.68 -2.33 3.43
N ILE A 70 -7.67 -2.01 4.23
CA ILE A 70 -6.97 -2.93 5.13
C ILE A 70 -7.42 -2.72 6.57
N ASN A 71 -7.16 -3.71 7.43
CA ASN A 71 -7.59 -3.69 8.83
C ASN A 71 -7.22 -2.38 9.56
N CYS A 72 -6.04 -1.85 9.29
CA CYS A 72 -5.56 -0.63 9.96
C CYS A 72 -4.44 0.05 9.20
N ALA A 73 -4.27 1.36 9.47
CA ALA A 73 -3.12 2.15 9.06
C ALA A 73 -2.46 2.71 10.35
N PRO A 74 -1.56 1.92 11.00
CA PRO A 74 -0.90 2.36 12.22
C PRO A 74 0.00 3.56 11.93
N VAL A 75 0.13 4.45 12.91
CA VAL A 75 0.96 5.65 12.81
C VAL A 75 2.31 5.39 13.47
N SER A 76 3.38 5.93 12.88
CA SER A 76 4.71 6.00 13.48
C SER A 76 5.10 7.46 13.70
N ASP A 77 5.64 7.79 14.88
CA ASP A 77 6.16 9.14 15.17
C ASP A 77 7.64 9.24 14.79
N CYS A 78 7.93 9.09 13.51
CA CYS A 78 9.28 9.17 12.97
C CYS A 78 9.72 10.59 12.56
N ALA A 79 8.80 11.58 12.54
CA ALA A 79 9.08 12.91 11.99
C ALA A 79 10.06 13.74 12.83
N GLY A 80 10.13 13.49 14.15
CA GLY A 80 10.96 14.27 15.06
C GLY A 80 12.46 14.02 14.92
N PHE A 81 12.84 12.82 14.50
CA PHE A 81 14.23 12.36 14.42
C PHE A 81 14.62 11.77 13.07
N ASP A 82 13.69 11.72 12.12
CA ASP A 82 13.86 11.07 10.81
C ASP A 82 14.30 9.59 10.95
N ASP A 83 13.72 8.90 11.93
CA ASP A 83 14.15 7.59 12.40
C ASP A 83 13.44 6.40 11.73
N GLY A 84 12.47 6.67 10.87
CA GLY A 84 11.80 5.65 10.07
C GLY A 84 12.63 5.08 8.92
N PHE A 85 11.97 4.30 8.06
CA PHE A 85 12.61 3.77 6.86
C PHE A 85 12.94 4.89 5.85
N GLN A 86 14.17 4.87 5.34
CA GLN A 86 14.63 5.68 4.21
C GLN A 86 14.76 4.84 2.94
N LEU A 87 14.86 3.51 3.07
CA LEU A 87 14.91 2.55 1.97
C LEU A 87 14.39 1.20 2.43
N PHE A 88 13.65 0.52 1.57
CA PHE A 88 13.32 -0.91 1.67
C PHE A 88 13.56 -1.59 0.34
N GLN A 89 14.33 -2.69 0.33
CA GLN A 89 14.59 -3.48 -0.87
C GLN A 89 14.33 -4.97 -0.61
N LEU A 90 13.63 -5.61 -1.53
CA LEU A 90 13.39 -7.06 -1.57
C LEU A 90 13.15 -7.47 -3.02
N GLY A 91 14.01 -8.31 -3.59
CA GLY A 91 13.87 -8.72 -5.00
C GLY A 91 13.83 -7.51 -5.94
N ASP A 92 12.73 -7.36 -6.67
CA ASP A 92 12.51 -6.23 -7.61
C ASP A 92 11.99 -4.96 -6.92
N ILE A 93 11.60 -5.04 -5.66
CA ILE A 93 11.21 -3.85 -4.88
C ILE A 93 12.45 -3.05 -4.52
N ASP A 94 12.52 -1.80 -4.98
CA ASP A 94 13.49 -0.79 -4.61
C ASP A 94 12.73 0.48 -4.23
N ASN A 95 12.42 0.61 -2.93
CA ASN A 95 11.52 1.63 -2.42
C ASN A 95 12.27 2.63 -1.51
N PRO A 96 12.82 3.73 -2.07
CA PRO A 96 13.22 4.86 -1.26
C PRO A 96 11.98 5.51 -0.64
N SER A 97 12.00 5.69 0.65
CA SER A 97 10.88 6.21 1.43
C SER A 97 11.36 7.24 2.45
N GLY A 98 10.47 7.75 3.25
CA GLY A 98 10.72 8.70 4.31
C GLY A 98 9.58 8.67 5.33
N CYS A 99 9.69 9.49 6.37
CA CYS A 99 8.63 9.63 7.37
C CYS A 99 7.49 10.53 6.87
N GLU A 100 6.68 10.03 5.96
CA GLU A 100 5.56 10.75 5.36
C GLU A 100 4.26 10.54 6.16
N GLY A 101 4.21 11.09 7.39
CA GLY A 101 3.02 10.95 8.26
C GLY A 101 2.93 9.59 8.97
N GLY A 102 4.01 8.80 8.96
CA GLY A 102 4.15 7.56 9.71
C GLY A 102 3.57 6.31 9.05
N TYR A 103 2.77 6.45 8.01
CA TYR A 103 2.23 5.35 7.20
C TYR A 103 2.26 5.71 5.71
N SER A 104 2.74 4.80 4.90
CA SER A 104 2.75 4.94 3.45
C SER A 104 2.21 3.68 2.77
N ASN A 105 1.48 3.84 1.69
CA ASN A 105 0.96 2.76 0.88
C ASN A 105 1.79 2.64 -0.40
N PHE A 106 2.40 1.47 -0.61
CA PHE A 106 3.23 1.12 -1.77
C PHE A 106 2.73 -0.17 -2.44
N THR A 107 1.42 -0.42 -2.44
CA THR A 107 0.82 -1.64 -3.01
C THR A 107 0.93 -1.73 -4.53
N ASP A 108 1.42 -0.70 -5.20
CA ASP A 108 1.83 -0.69 -6.60
C ASP A 108 3.20 -1.34 -6.86
N LEU A 109 3.99 -1.57 -5.79
CA LEU A 109 5.26 -2.28 -5.87
C LEU A 109 5.06 -3.77 -5.58
N SER A 110 5.73 -4.63 -6.34
CA SER A 110 5.68 -6.08 -6.15
C SER A 110 6.99 -6.76 -6.51
N THR A 111 7.20 -7.96 -6.00
CA THR A 111 8.30 -8.86 -6.36
C THR A 111 7.85 -10.30 -6.26
N ASP A 112 8.40 -11.17 -7.11
CA ASP A 112 8.15 -12.60 -7.05
C ASP A 112 9.09 -13.27 -6.06
N VAL A 113 8.53 -14.19 -5.25
CA VAL A 113 9.27 -15.01 -4.29
C VAL A 113 8.83 -16.48 -4.38
N GLU A 114 9.72 -17.42 -4.04
CA GLU A 114 9.45 -18.84 -4.09
C GLU A 114 9.28 -19.43 -2.68
N LEU A 115 8.42 -20.42 -2.55
CA LEU A 115 8.17 -21.13 -1.30
C LEU A 115 9.43 -21.81 -0.76
N GLY A 116 9.71 -21.65 0.53
CA GLY A 116 10.85 -22.22 1.23
C GLY A 116 12.18 -21.51 0.96
N GLU A 117 12.22 -20.54 0.04
CA GLU A 117 13.44 -19.82 -0.27
C GLU A 117 13.70 -18.66 0.71
N THR A 118 14.97 -18.28 0.78
CA THR A 118 15.45 -17.20 1.67
C THR A 118 15.99 -16.04 0.86
N TYR A 119 15.49 -14.85 1.15
CA TYR A 119 15.83 -13.62 0.45
C TYR A 119 16.54 -12.62 1.36
N GLY A 120 17.47 -11.87 0.80
CA GLY A 120 18.06 -10.71 1.47
C GLY A 120 17.10 -9.53 1.44
N VAL A 121 16.74 -9.02 2.61
CA VAL A 121 16.00 -7.76 2.77
C VAL A 121 17.00 -6.68 3.15
N THR A 122 17.08 -5.62 2.37
CA THR A 122 17.94 -4.46 2.70
C THR A 122 17.06 -3.30 3.16
N VAL A 123 17.39 -2.73 4.29
CA VAL A 123 16.74 -1.55 4.83
C VAL A 123 17.74 -0.47 5.17
N THR A 124 17.32 0.79 5.04
CA THR A 124 18.03 1.94 5.55
C THR A 124 17.13 2.70 6.50
N THR A 125 17.66 3.04 7.68
CA THR A 125 16.97 3.86 8.69
C THR A 125 17.74 5.12 8.99
N GLY A 126 17.07 6.18 9.43
CA GLY A 126 17.70 7.46 9.81
C GLY A 126 18.20 7.51 11.24
N TYR A 127 18.05 6.43 12.01
CA TYR A 127 18.50 6.31 13.39
C TYR A 127 18.88 4.87 13.70
N GLY A 128 19.78 4.64 14.67
CA GLY A 128 20.11 3.31 15.18
C GLY A 128 19.06 2.80 16.17
N ASP A 129 19.28 1.60 16.71
CA ASP A 129 18.34 0.90 17.61
C ASP A 129 16.92 0.77 17.01
N GLN A 130 16.81 0.65 15.68
CA GLN A 130 15.55 0.41 15.00
C GLN A 130 15.29 -1.08 14.89
N HIS A 131 14.15 -1.52 15.39
CA HIS A 131 13.67 -2.88 15.23
C HIS A 131 12.75 -2.97 14.03
N VAL A 132 12.86 -4.05 13.24
CA VAL A 132 12.08 -4.28 12.03
C VAL A 132 11.29 -5.56 12.16
N ARG A 133 10.03 -5.52 11.78
CA ARG A 133 9.15 -6.69 11.64
C ARG A 133 8.46 -6.67 10.28
N ILE A 134 8.27 -7.87 9.71
CA ILE A 134 7.61 -8.05 8.41
C ILE A 134 6.55 -9.13 8.54
N TRP A 135 5.36 -8.82 8.02
CA TRP A 135 4.23 -9.74 7.82
C TRP A 135 3.95 -9.90 6.33
N ILE A 136 3.45 -11.07 5.94
CA ILE A 136 2.85 -11.32 4.63
C ILE A 136 1.49 -11.97 4.88
N ASP A 137 0.43 -11.34 4.40
CA ASP A 137 -0.96 -11.80 4.50
C ASP A 137 -1.19 -12.98 3.54
N PHE A 138 -0.82 -14.20 3.98
CA PHE A 138 -0.87 -15.39 3.14
C PHE A 138 -2.27 -15.96 2.95
N ASN A 139 -3.22 -15.56 3.78
CA ASN A 139 -4.60 -16.01 3.71
C ASN A 139 -5.54 -15.03 3.02
N ASP A 140 -5.01 -13.83 2.65
CA ASP A 140 -5.70 -12.75 1.96
C ASP A 140 -6.97 -12.25 2.69
N ASP A 141 -6.93 -12.28 4.04
CA ASP A 141 -8.05 -11.77 4.86
C ASP A 141 -7.89 -10.28 5.22
N PHE A 142 -6.82 -9.65 4.76
CA PHE A 142 -6.46 -8.24 5.00
C PHE A 142 -6.18 -7.91 6.48
N ILE A 143 -5.87 -8.94 7.26
CA ILE A 143 -5.44 -8.84 8.67
C ILE A 143 -4.05 -9.44 8.77
N PHE A 144 -3.09 -8.69 9.25
CA PHE A 144 -1.73 -9.18 9.49
C PHE A 144 -1.66 -9.85 10.86
N SER A 145 -1.81 -11.15 10.88
CA SER A 145 -1.83 -11.97 12.09
C SER A 145 -0.41 -12.38 12.55
N THR A 146 -0.29 -12.96 13.75
CA THR A 146 1.02 -13.36 14.29
C THR A 146 1.63 -14.56 13.58
N ASP A 147 0.84 -15.41 12.98
CA ASP A 147 1.29 -16.58 12.19
C ASP A 147 1.72 -16.18 10.76
N GLU A 148 1.56 -14.95 10.37
CA GLU A 148 2.01 -14.36 9.11
C GLU A 148 3.28 -13.54 9.25
N ILE A 149 3.89 -13.54 10.44
CA ILE A 149 5.17 -12.89 10.68
C ILE A 149 6.29 -13.69 10.02
N VAL A 150 6.94 -13.10 9.01
CA VAL A 150 8.11 -13.70 8.33
C VAL A 150 9.44 -13.17 8.84
N VAL A 151 9.45 -11.99 9.48
CA VAL A 151 10.57 -11.46 10.26
C VAL A 151 10.02 -10.96 11.58
N SER A 152 10.36 -11.65 12.67
CA SER A 152 9.79 -11.37 14.00
C SER A 152 10.42 -10.18 14.68
N ASP A 153 11.73 -10.00 14.51
CA ASP A 153 12.48 -8.89 15.08
C ASP A 153 13.89 -8.87 14.47
N TYR A 154 14.26 -7.75 13.90
CA TYR A 154 15.63 -7.48 13.46
C TYR A 154 16.04 -6.10 13.92
N GLU A 155 17.12 -6.00 14.71
CA GLU A 155 17.60 -4.74 15.23
C GLU A 155 18.72 -4.18 14.36
N ILE A 156 18.52 -2.95 13.85
CA ILE A 156 19.48 -2.23 13.00
C ILE A 156 20.32 -1.31 13.87
N ALA A 157 21.64 -1.32 13.65
CA ALA A 157 22.59 -0.38 14.24
C ALA A 157 22.46 -0.25 15.77
N ASN A 158 22.40 -1.39 16.47
CA ASN A 158 22.29 -1.48 17.92
C ASN A 158 23.30 -0.56 18.63
N GLY A 159 22.81 0.24 19.59
CA GLY A 159 23.63 1.18 20.37
C GLY A 159 24.09 2.41 19.60
N SER A 160 23.57 2.65 18.41
CA SER A 160 23.96 3.79 17.57
C SER A 160 22.92 4.92 17.68
N ALA A 161 23.41 6.16 17.59
CA ALA A 161 22.60 7.37 17.66
C ALA A 161 22.00 7.72 16.28
N GLN A 162 21.60 8.97 16.10
CA GLN A 162 21.13 9.48 14.82
C GLN A 162 22.19 9.33 13.71
N GLY A 163 21.78 8.82 12.57
CA GLY A 163 22.62 8.57 11.41
C GLY A 163 21.92 7.64 10.44
N SER A 164 22.35 7.63 9.18
CA SER A 164 21.78 6.72 8.18
C SER A 164 22.50 5.38 8.23
N TYR A 165 21.75 4.31 8.49
CA TYR A 165 22.28 2.94 8.64
C TYR A 165 21.60 2.02 7.64
N THR A 166 22.42 1.33 6.84
CA THR A 166 21.94 0.35 5.86
C THR A 166 22.41 -1.04 6.26
N GLU A 167 21.47 -1.95 6.45
CA GLU A 167 21.76 -3.35 6.77
C GLU A 167 20.92 -4.30 5.91
N THR A 168 21.47 -5.52 5.71
CA THR A 168 20.78 -6.59 4.99
C THR A 168 20.62 -7.78 5.92
N PHE A 169 19.40 -8.27 6.07
CA PHE A 169 19.07 -9.47 6.84
C PHE A 169 18.31 -10.48 5.99
N GLN A 170 18.07 -11.67 6.53
CA GLN A 170 17.43 -12.75 5.80
C GLN A 170 15.95 -12.88 6.18
N MET A 171 15.11 -13.07 5.17
CA MET A 171 13.70 -13.41 5.29
C MET A 171 13.43 -14.71 4.54
N THR A 172 12.79 -15.68 5.19
CA THR A 172 12.45 -16.97 4.57
C THR A 172 10.94 -17.04 4.34
N ILE A 173 10.55 -17.38 3.12
CA ILE A 173 9.15 -17.63 2.79
C ILE A 173 8.76 -19.02 3.31
N PRO A 174 7.66 -19.18 4.08
CA PRO A 174 7.21 -20.48 4.53
C PRO A 174 6.97 -21.45 3.36
N GLN A 175 7.37 -22.71 3.55
CA GLN A 175 7.21 -23.75 2.51
C GLN A 175 5.74 -24.09 2.23
N ASP A 176 4.88 -23.85 3.19
CA ASP A 176 3.44 -24.15 3.19
C ASP A 176 2.57 -22.89 3.00
N ALA A 177 3.16 -21.77 2.68
CA ALA A 177 2.42 -20.55 2.36
C ALA A 177 1.53 -20.76 1.12
N ALA A 178 0.41 -20.06 1.05
CA ALA A 178 -0.43 -20.05 -0.13
C ALA A 178 0.31 -19.43 -1.33
N ILE A 179 -0.05 -19.85 -2.53
CA ILE A 179 0.48 -19.26 -3.78
C ILE A 179 -0.49 -18.18 -4.25
N GLY A 180 0.02 -17.01 -4.52
CA GLY A 180 -0.79 -15.89 -4.98
C GLY A 180 -0.07 -14.56 -4.86
N SER A 181 -0.83 -13.48 -5.05
CA SER A 181 -0.38 -12.13 -4.72
C SER A 181 -0.86 -11.79 -3.32
N HIS A 182 0.06 -11.52 -2.43
CA HIS A 182 -0.20 -11.27 -1.02
C HIS A 182 0.26 -9.88 -0.62
N LEU A 183 -0.45 -9.25 0.31
CA LEU A 183 -0.02 -7.99 0.89
C LEU A 183 1.15 -8.23 1.86
N MET A 184 2.12 -7.33 1.83
CA MET A 184 3.22 -7.31 2.79
C MET A 184 3.15 -6.02 3.62
N ARG A 185 3.36 -6.15 4.93
CA ARG A 185 3.51 -5.02 5.84
C ARG A 185 4.90 -5.03 6.47
N VAL A 186 5.56 -3.88 6.43
CA VAL A 186 6.85 -3.68 7.08
C VAL A 186 6.71 -2.55 8.10
N LYS A 187 7.18 -2.77 9.32
CA LYS A 187 7.16 -1.76 10.37
C LYS A 187 8.51 -1.66 11.06
N SER A 188 8.84 -0.46 11.52
CA SER A 188 9.94 -0.22 12.45
C SER A 188 9.43 0.28 13.80
N ASN A 189 10.25 0.14 14.83
CA ASN A 189 10.05 0.71 16.15
C ASN A 189 11.41 1.03 16.78
N TRP A 190 11.52 2.20 17.42
CA TRP A 190 12.76 2.60 18.07
C TRP A 190 12.89 2.00 19.48
N GLN A 191 14.11 1.55 19.84
CA GLN A 191 14.48 1.02 21.15
C GLN A 191 13.60 -0.10 21.71
N GLY A 192 12.98 -0.90 20.84
CA GLY A 192 12.21 -2.06 21.29
C GLY A 192 11.57 -2.79 20.13
N ALA A 193 11.29 -4.08 20.32
CA ALA A 193 10.65 -4.89 19.30
C ALA A 193 9.36 -4.24 18.78
N VAL A 194 9.13 -4.34 17.48
CA VAL A 194 7.85 -3.95 16.88
C VAL A 194 6.75 -4.80 17.51
N PRO A 195 5.61 -4.23 17.98
CA PRO A 195 4.51 -5.01 18.54
C PRO A 195 4.04 -6.14 17.63
N ASP A 196 3.57 -7.26 18.21
CA ASP A 196 2.97 -8.36 17.45
C ASP A 196 1.66 -7.96 16.76
N ASP A 197 0.96 -6.99 17.35
CA ASP A 197 -0.20 -6.36 16.72
C ASP A 197 0.26 -5.42 15.61
N ALA A 198 0.02 -5.83 14.37
CA ALA A 198 0.36 -5.04 13.19
C ALA A 198 -0.38 -3.68 13.12
N CYS A 199 -1.44 -3.50 13.91
CA CYS A 199 -2.22 -2.27 14.01
C CYS A 199 -1.74 -1.32 15.14
N ALA A 200 -0.87 -1.77 16.03
CA ALA A 200 -0.33 -0.92 17.08
C ALA A 200 0.54 0.20 16.50
N ASP A 201 0.42 1.40 17.04
CA ASP A 201 1.32 2.51 16.71
C ASP A 201 2.76 2.22 17.17
N THR A 202 3.74 2.83 16.52
CA THR A 202 5.17 2.70 16.84
C THR A 202 5.84 4.07 16.93
N GLN A 203 7.05 4.11 17.49
CA GLN A 203 7.90 5.31 17.55
C GLN A 203 8.89 5.34 16.39
#